data_33194adf487d850e5231c7edc967cc2d
#
_entry.id   33194adf487d850e5231c7edc967cc2d
#
_cell.length_a   1.000
_cell.length_b   1.000
_cell.length_c   1.000
_cell.angle_alpha   90.00
_cell.angle_beta   90.00
_cell.angle_gamma   90.00
#
_symmetry.space_group_name_H-M   'P 1'
#
loop_
_entity.id
_entity.type
_entity.pdbx_description
1 polymer ?
#
loop_
_entity_poly.entity_id
_entity_poly.type
_entity_poly.pdbx_seq_one_letter_code
_entity_poly.pdbx_strand_id
1 'polypeptide(L)'
;MNKSLIALWKEGRTRFTKLLDATQESDLSKHNGESPNSAGFLIRHIAEVELLFAKNVFGLSEVKIVAKTLIAGKDTGEWNNLAELKEISGYAAEMFEKAISLQEDWDEVVETKEFGRKTKAEALGRITTHTAYHAGQLALILKYGN
;
A
#
# COMPACT_ATOMS: atom_id res chain seq x y z
N MET A 1 6.36 -15.67 16.18
CA MET A 1 6.50 -15.44 14.73
C MET A 1 5.86 -14.12 14.29
N ASN A 2 4.61 -13.83 14.65
CA ASN A 2 3.92 -12.61 14.21
C ASN A 2 4.66 -11.32 14.57
N LYS A 3 5.23 -11.22 15.78
CA LYS A 3 6.01 -10.05 16.18
C LYS A 3 7.19 -9.77 15.24
N SER A 4 7.91 -10.80 14.81
CA SER A 4 9.04 -10.65 13.88
C SER A 4 8.57 -10.29 12.47
N LEU A 5 7.44 -10.85 12.04
CA LEU A 5 6.85 -10.54 10.73
C LEU A 5 6.28 -9.12 10.68
N ILE A 6 5.67 -8.64 11.77
CA ILE A 6 5.25 -7.24 11.91
C ILE A 6 6.47 -6.31 11.80
N ALA A 7 7.54 -6.62 12.52
CA ALA A 7 8.76 -5.82 12.46
C ALA A 7 9.36 -5.79 11.06
N LEU A 8 9.39 -6.93 10.37
CA LEU A 8 9.87 -7.04 8.99
C LEU A 8 9.03 -6.20 8.02
N TRP A 9 7.71 -6.30 8.12
CA TRP A 9 6.81 -5.49 7.31
C TRP A 9 6.98 -4.00 7.58
N LYS A 10 7.06 -3.59 8.84
CA LYS A 10 7.31 -2.18 9.21
C LYS A 10 8.62 -1.66 8.62
N GLU A 11 9.67 -2.45 8.70
CA GLU A 11 10.96 -2.10 8.10
C GLU A 11 10.83 -1.92 6.58
N GLY A 12 10.16 -2.85 5.90
CA GLY A 12 9.89 -2.75 4.45
C GLY A 12 9.06 -1.52 4.07
N ARG A 13 8.23 -1.01 4.98
CA ARG A 13 7.37 0.17 4.77
C ARG A 13 8.05 1.50 5.13
N THR A 14 9.19 1.47 5.80
CA THR A 14 9.85 2.67 6.36
C THR A 14 10.10 3.75 5.31
N ARG A 15 10.56 3.39 4.11
CA ARG A 15 10.85 4.35 3.03
C ARG A 15 9.59 5.05 2.54
N PHE A 16 8.50 4.32 2.39
CA PHE A 16 7.20 4.91 2.04
C PHE A 16 6.73 5.89 3.11
N THR A 17 6.78 5.51 4.38
CA THR A 17 6.38 6.37 5.49
C THR A 17 7.17 7.68 5.51
N LYS A 18 8.49 7.62 5.34
CA LYS A 18 9.36 8.81 5.29
C LYS A 18 9.05 9.70 4.09
N LEU A 19 8.80 9.12 2.93
CA LEU A 19 8.41 9.87 1.73
C LEU A 19 7.06 10.58 1.92
N LEU A 20 6.08 9.88 2.50
CA LEU A 20 4.76 10.46 2.78
C LEU A 20 4.87 11.62 3.77
N ASP A 21 5.70 11.49 4.81
CA ASP A 21 5.93 12.56 5.78
C ASP A 21 6.55 13.82 5.15
N ALA A 22 7.40 13.64 4.13
CA ALA A 22 8.07 14.72 3.40
C ALA A 22 7.22 15.31 2.26
N THR A 23 6.15 14.64 1.85
CA THR A 23 5.30 15.07 0.73
C THR A 23 4.48 16.29 1.10
N GLN A 24 4.42 17.25 0.19
CA GLN A 24 3.57 18.44 0.26
C GLN A 24 2.36 18.28 -0.67
N GLU A 25 1.29 19.04 -0.43
CA GLU A 25 0.09 18.97 -1.27
C GLU A 25 0.39 19.33 -2.73
N SER A 26 1.30 20.27 -2.96
CA SER A 26 1.76 20.64 -4.31
C SER A 26 2.51 19.53 -5.05
N ASP A 27 2.98 18.50 -4.36
CA ASP A 27 3.66 17.36 -4.99
C ASP A 27 2.69 16.34 -5.58
N LEU A 28 1.44 16.32 -5.11
CA LEU A 28 0.51 15.23 -5.38
C LEU A 28 0.16 15.06 -6.86
N SER A 29 0.17 16.14 -7.62
CA SER A 29 -0.11 16.11 -9.06
C SER A 29 1.11 15.83 -9.93
N LYS A 30 2.30 15.75 -9.35
CA LYS A 30 3.54 15.48 -10.10
C LYS A 30 3.57 14.07 -10.69
N HIS A 31 4.13 13.97 -11.87
CA HIS A 31 4.39 12.75 -12.61
C HIS A 31 5.87 12.60 -12.93
N ASN A 32 6.32 11.39 -13.19
CA ASN A 32 7.66 11.14 -13.74
C ASN A 32 7.57 11.03 -15.27
N GLY A 33 7.95 12.09 -15.95
CA GLY A 33 7.85 12.17 -17.42
C GLY A 33 6.41 11.96 -17.92
N GLU A 34 6.25 11.04 -18.87
CA GLU A 34 4.93 10.67 -19.43
C GLU A 34 4.21 9.58 -18.66
N SER A 35 4.74 9.17 -17.51
CA SER A 35 4.07 8.17 -16.66
C SER A 35 2.67 8.66 -16.27
N PRO A 36 1.63 7.83 -16.40
CA PRO A 36 0.26 8.25 -16.13
C PRO A 36 -0.05 8.42 -14.64
N ASN A 37 0.81 7.89 -13.75
CA ASN A 37 0.54 7.84 -12.32
C ASN A 37 1.19 9.00 -11.58
N SER A 38 0.37 9.82 -10.93
CA SER A 38 0.83 10.90 -10.06
C SER A 38 1.33 10.39 -8.70
N ALA A 39 2.03 11.25 -7.96
CA ALA A 39 2.42 10.97 -6.58
C ALA A 39 1.19 10.65 -5.71
N GLY A 40 0.13 11.43 -5.82
CA GLY A 40 -1.12 11.21 -5.07
C GLY A 40 -1.76 9.85 -5.40
N PHE A 41 -1.79 9.48 -6.67
CA PHE A 41 -2.28 8.16 -7.09
C PHE A 41 -1.47 7.03 -6.44
N LEU A 42 -0.15 7.09 -6.45
CA LEU A 42 0.71 6.06 -5.88
C LEU A 42 0.51 5.92 -4.38
N ILE A 43 0.40 7.04 -3.65
CA ILE A 43 0.14 7.03 -2.21
C ILE A 43 -1.20 6.33 -1.92
N ARG A 44 -2.25 6.70 -2.63
CA ARG A 44 -3.58 6.08 -2.51
C ARG A 44 -3.53 4.60 -2.84
N HIS A 45 -2.89 4.23 -3.94
CA HIS A 45 -2.78 2.85 -4.42
C HIS A 45 -2.06 1.94 -3.41
N ILE A 46 -0.97 2.40 -2.81
CA ILE A 46 -0.26 1.65 -1.76
C ILE A 46 -1.22 1.33 -0.60
N ALA A 47 -1.93 2.33 -0.09
CA ALA A 47 -2.85 2.16 1.02
C ALA A 47 -4.01 1.21 0.67
N GLU A 48 -4.60 1.34 -0.51
CA GLU A 48 -5.69 0.48 -0.96
C GLU A 48 -5.26 -0.99 -1.06
N VAL A 49 -4.09 -1.26 -1.61
CA VAL A 49 -3.60 -2.64 -1.75
C VAL A 49 -3.28 -3.25 -0.39
N GLU A 50 -2.69 -2.49 0.54
CA GLU A 50 -2.50 -2.96 1.92
C GLU A 50 -3.84 -3.32 2.58
N LEU A 51 -4.87 -2.50 2.44
CA LEU A 51 -6.21 -2.75 2.98
C LEU A 51 -6.88 -3.96 2.34
N LEU A 52 -6.75 -4.14 1.03
CA LEU A 52 -7.28 -5.32 0.33
C LEU A 52 -6.60 -6.61 0.80
N PHE A 53 -5.29 -6.59 1.01
CA PHE A 53 -4.58 -7.75 1.57
C PHE A 53 -5.03 -8.03 3.01
N ALA A 54 -5.15 -7.00 3.85
CA ALA A 54 -5.66 -7.17 5.21
C ALA A 54 -7.04 -7.84 5.22
N LYS A 55 -7.94 -7.40 4.34
CA LYS A 55 -9.32 -7.90 4.28
C LYS A 55 -9.43 -9.27 3.60
N ASN A 56 -8.93 -9.39 2.37
CA ASN A 56 -9.20 -10.53 1.50
C ASN A 56 -8.18 -11.66 1.62
N VAL A 57 -6.95 -11.36 2.01
CA VAL A 57 -5.88 -12.35 2.17
C VAL A 57 -5.75 -12.78 3.63
N PHE A 58 -5.70 -11.82 4.54
CA PHE A 58 -5.51 -12.09 5.98
C PHE A 58 -6.81 -12.14 6.78
N GLY A 59 -7.96 -11.99 6.13
CA GLY A 59 -9.27 -12.27 6.70
C GLY A 59 -9.79 -11.25 7.72
N LEU A 60 -9.27 -10.02 7.72
CA LEU A 60 -9.74 -8.97 8.62
C LEU A 60 -11.00 -8.31 8.06
N SER A 61 -12.16 -8.89 8.35
CA SER A 61 -13.45 -8.52 7.75
C SER A 61 -13.93 -7.10 8.10
N GLU A 62 -13.45 -6.52 9.22
CA GLU A 62 -13.80 -5.16 9.63
C GLU A 62 -13.23 -4.05 8.74
N VAL A 63 -12.26 -4.37 7.89
CA VAL A 63 -11.64 -3.39 6.98
C VAL A 63 -12.68 -2.84 6.01
N LYS A 64 -12.79 -1.51 5.98
CA LYS A 64 -13.64 -0.77 5.06
C LYS A 64 -12.78 -0.12 3.99
N ILE A 65 -12.98 -0.52 2.75
CA ILE A 65 -12.20 -0.02 1.61
C ILE A 65 -13.03 0.02 0.33
N VAL A 66 -12.92 1.11 -0.40
CA VAL A 66 -13.29 1.21 -1.80
C VAL A 66 -12.00 1.40 -2.59
N ALA A 67 -11.59 0.39 -3.34
CA ALA A 67 -10.31 0.37 -4.06
C ALA A 67 -10.42 1.17 -5.37
N LYS A 68 -10.55 2.48 -5.26
CA LYS A 68 -10.80 3.39 -6.39
C LYS A 68 -9.72 3.33 -7.46
N THR A 69 -8.44 3.23 -7.07
CA THR A 69 -7.32 3.15 -8.02
C THR A 69 -7.33 1.86 -8.82
N LEU A 70 -7.77 0.74 -8.21
CA LEU A 70 -7.89 -0.55 -8.87
C LEU A 70 -9.16 -0.63 -9.72
N ILE A 71 -10.27 -0.08 -9.25
CA ILE A 71 -11.54 -0.05 -9.99
C ILE A 71 -11.38 0.77 -11.27
N ALA A 72 -10.77 1.95 -11.19
CA ALA A 72 -10.53 2.80 -12.35
C ALA A 72 -9.44 2.25 -13.27
N GLY A 73 -8.47 1.50 -12.72
CA GLY A 73 -7.32 0.96 -13.45
C GLY A 73 -6.36 2.01 -14.00
N LYS A 74 -6.53 3.28 -13.61
CA LYS A 74 -5.72 4.43 -14.03
C LYS A 74 -5.87 5.58 -13.05
N ASP A 75 -4.94 6.53 -13.10
CA ASP A 75 -5.05 7.79 -12.38
C ASP A 75 -6.16 8.66 -12.99
N THR A 76 -7.12 9.06 -12.16
CA THR A 76 -8.25 9.92 -12.53
C THR A 76 -8.01 11.40 -12.19
N GLY A 77 -6.86 11.72 -11.59
CA GLY A 77 -6.49 13.09 -11.20
C GLY A 77 -7.18 13.59 -9.91
N GLU A 78 -7.88 12.72 -9.17
CA GLU A 78 -8.63 13.10 -7.97
C GLU A 78 -7.82 13.07 -6.66
N TRP A 79 -6.55 12.66 -6.70
CA TRP A 79 -5.72 12.37 -5.52
C TRP A 79 -4.93 13.59 -5.06
N ASN A 80 -5.63 14.69 -4.75
CA ASN A 80 -5.04 16.01 -4.49
C ASN A 80 -5.20 16.48 -3.02
N ASN A 81 -5.73 15.66 -2.14
CA ASN A 81 -5.91 16.00 -0.73
C ASN A 81 -4.92 15.21 0.14
N LEU A 82 -3.86 15.88 0.58
CA LEU A 82 -2.81 15.24 1.37
C LEU A 82 -3.30 14.72 2.72
N ALA A 83 -4.20 15.44 3.37
CA ALA A 83 -4.76 15.01 4.66
C ALA A 83 -5.53 13.69 4.52
N GLU A 84 -6.35 13.54 3.49
CA GLU A 84 -7.08 12.29 3.21
C GLU A 84 -6.13 11.14 2.87
N LEU A 85 -5.07 11.41 2.11
CA LEU A 85 -4.06 10.40 1.75
C LEU A 85 -3.26 9.93 2.97
N LYS A 86 -2.93 10.83 3.89
CA LYS A 86 -2.28 10.48 5.16
C LYS A 86 -3.22 9.68 6.07
N GLU A 87 -4.50 10.05 6.12
CA GLU A 87 -5.51 9.34 6.90
C GLU A 87 -5.68 7.90 6.41
N ILE A 88 -5.87 7.67 5.12
CA ILE A 88 -6.03 6.31 4.59
C ILE A 88 -4.74 5.50 4.74
N SER A 89 -3.57 6.12 4.60
CA SER A 89 -2.28 5.44 4.80
C SER A 89 -2.07 5.01 6.23
N GLY A 90 -2.47 5.84 7.20
CA GLY A 90 -2.45 5.51 8.63
C GLY A 90 -3.43 4.39 8.96
N TYR A 91 -4.64 4.45 8.44
CA TYR A 91 -5.65 3.40 8.57
C TYR A 91 -5.16 2.06 7.98
N ALA A 92 -4.55 2.11 6.81
CA ALA A 92 -3.97 0.92 6.18
C ALA A 92 -2.88 0.28 7.05
N ALA A 93 -1.98 1.09 7.61
CA ALA A 93 -0.93 0.60 8.50
C ALA A 93 -1.50 -0.07 9.75
N GLU A 94 -2.48 0.55 10.39
CA GLU A 94 -3.15 0.01 11.58
C GLU A 94 -3.85 -1.31 11.29
N MET A 95 -4.67 -1.35 10.26
CA MET A 95 -5.44 -2.55 9.90
C MET A 95 -4.53 -3.69 9.43
N PHE A 96 -3.48 -3.38 8.69
CA PHE A 96 -2.55 -4.39 8.23
C PHE A 96 -1.73 -5.01 9.38
N GLU A 97 -1.24 -4.18 10.31
CA GLU A 97 -0.57 -4.68 11.53
C GLU A 97 -1.49 -5.59 12.34
N LYS A 98 -2.75 -5.17 12.52
CA LYS A 98 -3.76 -5.98 13.18
C LYS A 98 -3.99 -7.31 12.45
N ALA A 99 -4.12 -7.26 11.13
CA ALA A 99 -4.30 -8.47 10.31
C ALA A 99 -3.15 -9.46 10.47
N ILE A 100 -1.89 -9.00 10.46
CA ILE A 100 -0.72 -9.85 10.70
C ILE A 100 -0.77 -10.45 12.12
N SER A 101 -1.11 -9.65 13.12
CA SER A 101 -1.10 -10.09 14.52
C SER A 101 -2.07 -11.22 14.82
N LEU A 102 -3.12 -11.38 14.02
CA LEU A 102 -4.18 -12.37 14.18
C LEU A 102 -3.91 -13.69 13.42
N GLN A 103 -2.83 -13.76 12.64
CA GLN A 103 -2.54 -14.98 11.89
C GLN A 103 -1.98 -16.08 12.80
N GLU A 104 -2.46 -17.30 12.61
CA GLU A 104 -2.03 -18.48 13.34
C GLU A 104 -1.19 -19.41 12.46
N ASP A 105 -1.56 -19.55 11.17
CA ASP A 105 -0.90 -20.42 10.21
C ASP A 105 -0.42 -19.62 8.99
N TRP A 106 0.90 -19.47 8.88
CA TRP A 106 1.54 -18.76 7.77
C TRP A 106 1.74 -19.63 6.52
N ASP A 107 1.61 -20.93 6.66
CA ASP A 107 1.68 -21.90 5.56
C ASP A 107 0.31 -22.13 4.92
N GLU A 108 -0.76 -21.61 5.52
CA GLU A 108 -2.10 -21.64 4.93
C GLU A 108 -2.08 -21.01 3.53
N VAL A 109 -2.63 -21.75 2.57
CA VAL A 109 -2.71 -21.30 1.17
C VAL A 109 -3.96 -20.46 0.95
N VAL A 110 -3.78 -19.29 0.35
CA VAL A 110 -4.85 -18.42 -0.12
C VAL A 110 -4.76 -18.28 -1.63
N GLU A 111 -5.92 -18.10 -2.25
CA GLU A 111 -6.04 -17.92 -3.69
C GLU A 111 -6.84 -16.67 -4.01
N THR A 112 -6.28 -15.79 -4.83
CA THR A 112 -6.95 -14.58 -5.29
C THR A 112 -6.74 -14.42 -6.80
N LYS A 113 -7.62 -13.63 -7.44
CA LYS A 113 -7.47 -13.27 -8.86
C LYS A 113 -6.17 -12.51 -9.14
N GLU A 114 -5.73 -11.72 -8.15
CA GLU A 114 -4.61 -10.78 -8.31
C GLU A 114 -3.26 -11.48 -8.35
N PHE A 115 -3.09 -12.59 -7.62
CA PHE A 115 -1.80 -13.27 -7.54
C PHE A 115 -1.82 -14.81 -7.57
N GLY A 116 -3.00 -15.42 -7.77
CA GLY A 116 -3.17 -16.87 -7.79
C GLY A 116 -3.03 -17.52 -6.41
N ARG A 117 -2.44 -18.70 -6.34
CA ARG A 117 -2.22 -19.46 -5.10
C ARG A 117 -0.90 -19.10 -4.46
N LYS A 118 -0.94 -18.73 -3.18
CA LYS A 118 0.25 -18.42 -2.36
C LYS A 118 -0.01 -18.80 -0.91
N THR A 119 1.04 -19.10 -0.16
CA THR A 119 0.94 -19.13 1.30
C THR A 119 0.74 -17.70 1.84
N LYS A 120 0.22 -17.60 3.06
CA LYS A 120 0.13 -16.29 3.74
C LYS A 120 1.50 -15.62 3.90
N ALA A 121 2.55 -16.42 4.16
CA ALA A 121 3.92 -15.90 4.21
C ALA A 121 4.37 -15.31 2.87
N GLU A 122 4.12 -15.99 1.75
CA GLU A 122 4.40 -15.47 0.40
C GLU A 122 3.58 -14.21 0.10
N ALA A 123 2.32 -14.18 0.51
CA ALA A 123 1.46 -13.01 0.36
C ALA A 123 1.99 -11.80 1.16
N LEU A 124 2.50 -12.02 2.38
CA LEU A 124 3.16 -10.96 3.16
C LEU A 124 4.40 -10.42 2.43
N GLY A 125 5.22 -11.30 1.87
CA GLY A 125 6.35 -10.90 1.02
C GLY A 125 5.89 -10.07 -0.18
N ARG A 126 4.81 -10.48 -0.83
CA ARG A 126 4.23 -9.79 -2.00
C ARG A 126 3.80 -8.36 -1.67
N ILE A 127 3.03 -8.16 -0.59
CA ILE A 127 2.57 -6.82 -0.22
C ILE A 127 3.72 -5.93 0.25
N THR A 128 4.67 -6.48 0.99
CA THR A 128 5.85 -5.73 1.46
C THR A 128 6.68 -5.22 0.27
N THR A 129 6.93 -6.07 -0.71
CA THR A 129 7.68 -5.69 -1.92
C THR A 129 6.87 -4.75 -2.83
N HIS A 130 5.55 -4.90 -2.91
CA HIS A 130 4.67 -3.99 -3.63
C HIS A 130 4.77 -2.56 -3.09
N THR A 131 4.69 -2.41 -1.77
CA THR A 131 4.85 -1.10 -1.12
C THR A 131 6.22 -0.49 -1.40
N ALA A 132 7.28 -1.27 -1.29
CA ALA A 132 8.66 -0.81 -1.57
C ALA A 132 8.86 -0.43 -3.05
N TYR A 133 8.29 -1.20 -3.97
CA TYR A 133 8.33 -0.93 -5.41
C TYR A 133 7.70 0.43 -5.74
N HIS A 134 6.50 0.69 -5.25
CA HIS A 134 5.82 1.97 -5.47
C HIS A 134 6.45 3.11 -4.68
N ALA A 135 7.03 2.86 -3.51
CA ALA A 135 7.81 3.87 -2.79
C ALA A 135 9.03 4.35 -3.61
N GLY A 136 9.69 3.45 -4.33
CA GLY A 136 10.77 3.81 -5.25
C GLY A 136 10.29 4.72 -6.39
N GLN A 137 9.15 4.41 -6.99
CA GLN A 137 8.52 5.27 -8.01
C GLN A 137 8.15 6.64 -7.43
N LEU A 138 7.54 6.68 -6.24
CA LEU A 138 7.20 7.91 -5.54
C LEU A 138 8.44 8.77 -5.26
N ALA A 139 9.54 8.15 -4.81
CA ALA A 139 10.80 8.86 -4.56
C ALA A 139 11.32 9.58 -5.82
N LEU A 140 11.25 8.91 -6.98
CA LEU A 140 11.63 9.51 -8.26
C LEU A 140 10.71 10.68 -8.66
N ILE A 141 9.40 10.53 -8.46
CA ILE A 141 8.43 11.58 -8.75
C ILE A 141 8.67 12.80 -7.87
N LEU A 142 8.86 12.62 -6.57
CA LEU A 142 9.09 13.72 -5.63
C LEU A 142 10.39 14.46 -5.93
N LYS A 143 11.40 13.77 -6.42
CA LYS A 143 12.71 14.37 -6.70
C LYS A 143 12.82 14.99 -8.08
N TYR A 144 12.25 14.37 -9.10
CA TYR A 144 12.46 14.71 -10.50
C TYR A 144 11.17 14.98 -11.28
N GLY A 145 10.00 14.72 -10.70
CA GLY A 145 8.72 14.85 -11.37
C GLY A 145 8.29 16.31 -11.59
N ASN A 146 7.38 16.46 -12.54
CA ASN A 146 6.75 17.74 -12.87
C ASN A 146 5.24 17.67 -12.60
#